data_016cbf6a238503c5b4fc32ccd8ccc21e
#
_entry.id   016cbf6a238503c5b4fc32ccd8ccc21e
#
_cell.length_a   1.000
_cell.length_b   1.000
_cell.length_c   1.000
_cell.angle_alpha   90.00
_cell.angle_beta   90.00
_cell.angle_gamma   90.00
#
_symmetry.space_group_name_H-M   'P 1'
#
loop_
_entity.id
_entity.type
_entity.pdbx_description
1 polymer ?
#
loop_
_entity_poly.entity_id
_entity_poly.type
_entity_poly.pdbx_seq_one_letter_code
_entity_poly.pdbx_strand_id
1 'polypeptide(L)'
;MSKLFISTTNVGRAHEADIFGLSISTPYTVTCSGDGWIKLWKNRLLEGDLPKNNVISKFVHRTGVHHVDAFHSVEHGGVELDLVACVTFSGELVIYSVNMKQLAVEQVDLFSSSDKQKSYWCVKWFKSSDSEIPHKLLATDVKGSTRVWNLTVSHTEDADSRLQLILHGEITAPVANFATSCDMSPKGLIATGFENGSVIVSQADTLRPVYNFEGFGIRGTEESGRTVRDVKFSPMGELLAVANDSGSYGCVTLYETEYGERIGNLTVPTHSSQASIGSFAHNGWVFAVSFNSTGEFLATCGYDSKVRVWDVKMRERLSTLSLSAGDIEIEEDILLEDEFGDSLKNPPVFGVSFVEKGVRGGTGSDTNEGLCCICLDRSIRWYREAGGI
;
A
#
# COMPACT_ATOMS: atom_id res chain seq x y z
N MET A 1 -25.90 -1.49 -3.36
CA MET A 1 -26.10 0.00 -3.46
C MET A 1 -24.82 0.61 -3.98
N SER A 2 -24.90 1.64 -4.82
CA SER A 2 -23.70 2.35 -5.27
C SER A 2 -23.10 3.16 -4.10
N LYS A 3 -21.76 3.13 -3.97
CA LYS A 3 -21.05 3.99 -3.02
C LYS A 3 -20.62 5.28 -3.72
N LEU A 4 -20.77 6.41 -3.07
CA LEU A 4 -20.33 7.71 -3.56
C LEU A 4 -19.20 8.21 -2.66
N PHE A 5 -18.09 8.62 -3.26
CA PHE A 5 -16.97 9.25 -2.57
C PHE A 5 -16.85 10.71 -2.98
N ILE A 6 -16.75 11.59 -2.01
CA ILE A 6 -16.63 13.04 -2.20
C ILE A 6 -15.21 13.47 -1.83
N SER A 7 -14.58 14.27 -2.67
CA SER A 7 -13.28 14.88 -2.37
C SER A 7 -13.39 15.76 -1.12
N THR A 8 -12.43 15.60 -0.22
CA THR A 8 -12.35 16.40 1.02
C THR A 8 -11.18 17.36 1.00
N THR A 9 -10.02 16.86 0.62
CA THR A 9 -8.78 17.63 0.57
C THR A 9 -7.87 17.06 -0.51
N ASN A 10 -7.23 17.96 -1.25
CA ASN A 10 -6.25 17.60 -2.25
C ASN A 10 -5.00 18.46 -2.05
N VAL A 11 -3.83 17.87 -2.23
CA VAL A 11 -2.57 18.60 -2.25
C VAL A 11 -1.90 18.32 -3.59
N GLY A 12 -1.94 19.31 -4.48
CA GLY A 12 -1.17 19.32 -5.70
C GLY A 12 0.31 19.52 -5.37
N ARG A 13 1.20 18.93 -6.19
CA ARG A 13 2.63 18.99 -5.98
C ARG A 13 3.04 18.68 -4.54
N ALA A 14 2.48 17.61 -4.00
CA ALA A 14 2.81 17.13 -2.67
C ALA A 14 4.30 16.74 -2.53
N HIS A 15 4.94 16.35 -3.65
CA HIS A 15 6.35 16.05 -3.80
C HIS A 15 6.93 16.70 -5.06
N GLU A 16 8.27 16.75 -5.16
CA GLU A 16 8.95 17.32 -6.34
C GLU A 16 9.14 16.30 -7.48
N ALA A 17 8.94 15.00 -7.20
CA ALA A 17 8.94 13.92 -8.19
C ALA A 17 7.74 12.99 -7.94
N ASP A 18 7.59 11.98 -8.78
CA ASP A 18 6.51 11.00 -8.69
C ASP A 18 6.44 10.34 -7.33
N ILE A 19 5.21 10.14 -6.84
CA ILE A 19 4.93 9.51 -5.55
C ILE A 19 4.71 8.01 -5.79
N PHE A 20 5.53 7.17 -5.16
CA PHE A 20 5.53 5.73 -5.36
C PHE A 20 4.93 4.92 -4.22
N GLY A 21 4.83 5.48 -3.02
CA GLY A 21 4.32 4.76 -1.87
C GLY A 21 3.38 5.57 -1.01
N LEU A 22 2.39 4.87 -0.48
CA LEU A 22 1.35 5.38 0.41
C LEU A 22 1.09 4.37 1.51
N SER A 23 1.13 4.81 2.76
CA SER A 23 0.66 4.02 3.90
C SER A 23 -0.06 4.92 4.89
N ILE A 24 -1.05 4.39 5.60
CA ILE A 24 -1.87 5.13 6.56
C ILE A 24 -1.78 4.47 7.91
N SER A 25 -1.41 5.25 8.92
CA SER A 25 -1.54 4.90 10.33
C SER A 25 -2.60 5.80 10.98
N THR A 26 -2.95 5.53 12.22
CA THR A 26 -3.93 6.35 12.93
C THR A 26 -3.52 7.82 13.03
N PRO A 27 -2.28 8.18 13.44
CA PRO A 27 -1.89 9.58 13.60
C PRO A 27 -1.55 10.31 12.29
N TYR A 28 -1.06 9.60 11.28
CA TYR A 28 -0.56 10.21 10.04
C TYR A 28 -0.70 9.32 8.81
N THR A 29 -0.76 9.95 7.65
CA THR A 29 -0.56 9.33 6.34
C THR A 29 0.88 9.57 5.92
N VAL A 30 1.58 8.55 5.43
CA VAL A 30 2.95 8.68 4.92
C VAL A 30 2.98 8.45 3.42
N THR A 31 3.75 9.28 2.73
CA THR A 31 4.05 9.15 1.30
C THR A 31 5.55 9.14 1.06
N CYS A 32 5.98 8.45 0.01
CA CYS A 32 7.38 8.47 -0.43
C CYS A 32 7.48 8.72 -1.93
N SER A 33 8.60 9.29 -2.37
CA SER A 33 8.75 9.79 -3.72
C SER A 33 10.16 9.59 -4.28
N GLY A 34 10.25 9.68 -5.61
CA GLY A 34 11.49 9.71 -6.37
C GLY A 34 12.38 10.91 -6.04
N ASP A 35 11.85 11.95 -5.38
CA ASP A 35 12.62 13.09 -4.87
C ASP A 35 13.52 12.76 -3.66
N GLY A 36 13.41 11.54 -3.14
CA GLY A 36 14.20 11.06 -2.01
C GLY A 36 13.63 11.39 -0.64
N TRP A 37 12.44 11.96 -0.57
CA TRP A 37 11.79 12.35 0.67
C TRP A 37 10.65 11.41 1.03
N ILE A 38 10.44 11.22 2.33
CA ILE A 38 9.17 10.79 2.90
C ILE A 38 8.48 12.00 3.52
N LYS A 39 7.14 12.05 3.41
CA LYS A 39 6.31 13.08 4.00
C LYS A 39 5.21 12.44 4.84
N LEU A 40 5.08 12.93 6.08
CA LEU A 40 4.10 12.46 7.04
C LEU A 40 3.04 13.55 7.20
N TRP A 41 1.84 13.27 6.72
CA TRP A 41 0.69 14.18 6.70
C TRP A 41 -0.16 13.89 7.94
N LYS A 42 -0.35 14.87 8.79
CA LYS A 42 -1.20 14.73 9.98
C LYS A 42 -2.64 14.41 9.56
N ASN A 43 -3.20 13.31 10.09
CA ASN A 43 -4.54 12.88 9.71
C ASN A 43 -5.64 13.75 10.32
N ARG A 44 -5.54 14.12 11.60
CA ARG A 44 -6.49 15.00 12.27
C ARG A 44 -6.01 16.43 12.23
N LEU A 45 -6.68 17.23 11.43
CA LEU A 45 -6.46 18.66 11.30
C LEU A 45 -7.50 19.42 12.14
N LEU A 46 -7.11 20.57 12.68
CA LEU A 46 -8.05 21.52 13.29
C LEU A 46 -8.85 22.24 12.20
N GLU A 47 -9.99 22.81 12.59
CA GLU A 47 -10.78 23.61 11.65
C GLU A 47 -9.99 24.80 11.12
N GLY A 48 -9.91 24.90 9.78
CA GLY A 48 -9.10 25.92 9.10
C GLY A 48 -7.64 25.56 8.82
N ASP A 49 -7.17 24.42 9.34
CA ASP A 49 -5.82 23.92 9.01
C ASP A 49 -5.75 23.40 7.57
N LEU A 50 -4.64 23.72 6.89
CA LEU A 50 -4.33 23.15 5.59
C LEU A 50 -3.34 21.98 5.73
N PRO A 51 -3.52 20.87 4.96
CA PRO A 51 -2.58 19.76 4.98
C PRO A 51 -1.14 20.15 4.72
N LYS A 52 -0.89 21.12 3.82
CA LYS A 52 0.45 21.64 3.50
C LYS A 52 1.21 22.16 4.74
N ASN A 53 0.50 22.69 5.72
CA ASN A 53 1.08 23.28 6.93
C ASN A 53 1.25 22.24 8.06
N ASN A 54 0.72 21.03 7.87
CA ASN A 54 0.69 19.97 8.86
C ASN A 54 1.38 18.70 8.32
N VAL A 55 2.55 18.91 7.75
CA VAL A 55 3.38 17.84 7.16
C VAL A 55 4.79 17.88 7.72
N ILE A 56 5.33 16.72 8.05
CA ILE A 56 6.73 16.53 8.42
C ILE A 56 7.43 15.91 7.22
N SER A 57 8.52 16.50 6.79
CA SER A 57 9.32 16.01 5.66
C SER A 57 10.67 15.50 6.14
N LYS A 58 11.08 14.34 5.68
CA LYS A 58 12.37 13.73 6.01
C LYS A 58 13.06 13.27 4.74
N PHE A 59 14.26 13.76 4.49
CA PHE A 59 15.12 13.25 3.42
C PHE A 59 15.68 11.87 3.81
N VAL A 60 15.55 10.93 2.91
CA VAL A 60 15.99 9.53 3.09
C VAL A 60 17.22 9.25 2.24
N HIS A 61 17.09 9.37 0.93
CA HIS A 61 18.18 9.01 0.02
C HIS A 61 18.04 9.67 -1.35
N ARG A 62 19.19 10.01 -1.96
CA ARG A 62 19.28 10.69 -3.27
C ARG A 62 18.75 9.89 -4.46
N THR A 63 18.65 8.57 -4.36
CA THR A 63 18.12 7.72 -5.45
C THR A 63 16.60 7.70 -5.48
N GLY A 64 15.93 8.30 -4.50
CA GLY A 64 14.49 8.20 -4.34
C GLY A 64 14.08 7.05 -3.42
N VAL A 65 12.80 7.08 -3.03
CA VAL A 65 12.15 6.08 -2.17
C VAL A 65 10.90 5.57 -2.91
N HIS A 66 10.76 4.25 -3.03
CA HIS A 66 9.66 3.67 -3.81
C HIS A 66 8.66 2.85 -2.99
N HIS A 67 9.00 2.38 -1.81
CA HIS A 67 8.07 1.72 -0.91
C HIS A 67 8.17 2.32 0.49
N VAL A 68 7.02 2.41 1.15
CA VAL A 68 6.90 2.88 2.53
C VAL A 68 5.78 2.14 3.22
N ASP A 69 5.98 1.78 4.48
CA ASP A 69 4.89 1.29 5.33
C ASP A 69 5.01 1.85 6.73
N ALA A 70 3.87 2.25 7.31
CA ALA A 70 3.76 2.84 8.62
C ALA A 70 3.26 1.80 9.64
N PHE A 71 3.82 1.86 10.82
CA PHE A 71 3.43 1.03 11.94
C PHE A 71 3.05 1.93 13.12
N HIS A 72 1.89 1.64 13.71
CA HIS A 72 1.43 2.29 14.93
C HIS A 72 0.90 1.24 15.90
N SER A 73 1.42 1.23 17.11
CA SER A 73 0.96 0.37 18.19
C SER A 73 0.96 1.14 19.51
N VAL A 74 0.09 0.73 20.42
CA VAL A 74 0.10 1.17 21.81
C VAL A 74 0.43 -0.05 22.66
N GLU A 75 1.63 -0.06 23.20
CA GLU A 75 2.16 -1.16 24.00
C GLU A 75 1.62 -1.13 25.45
N HIS A 76 1.89 -2.20 26.20
CA HIS A 76 1.56 -2.25 27.62
C HIS A 76 2.20 -1.07 28.37
N GLY A 77 1.40 -0.37 29.18
CA GLY A 77 1.83 0.86 29.86
C GLY A 77 1.53 2.14 29.11
N GLY A 78 0.86 2.07 27.93
CA GLY A 78 0.43 3.25 27.17
C GLY A 78 1.57 3.90 26.34
N VAL A 79 2.66 3.19 26.12
CA VAL A 79 3.77 3.63 25.26
C VAL A 79 3.31 3.54 23.80
N GLU A 80 3.21 4.69 23.15
CA GLU A 80 2.93 4.78 21.71
C GLU A 80 4.21 4.46 20.94
N LEU A 81 4.13 3.51 20.00
CA LEU A 81 5.21 3.12 19.11
C LEU A 81 4.81 3.44 17.67
N ASP A 82 5.48 4.42 17.09
CA ASP A 82 5.29 4.86 15.73
C ASP A 82 6.57 4.66 14.93
N LEU A 83 6.52 3.79 13.93
CA LEU A 83 7.64 3.48 13.05
C LEU A 83 7.25 3.65 11.59
N VAL A 84 8.21 4.04 10.76
CA VAL A 84 8.10 4.06 9.31
C VAL A 84 9.26 3.28 8.72
N ALA A 85 8.94 2.25 7.96
CA ALA A 85 9.91 1.53 7.14
C ALA A 85 9.83 2.01 5.70
N CYS A 86 10.96 2.23 5.06
CA CYS A 86 10.99 2.62 3.66
C CYS A 86 12.14 1.94 2.91
N VAL A 87 11.92 1.71 1.61
CA VAL A 87 12.91 1.12 0.71
C VAL A 87 13.23 2.11 -0.39
N THR A 88 14.53 2.30 -0.61
CA THR A 88 15.06 3.21 -1.62
C THR A 88 15.29 2.51 -2.96
N PHE A 89 15.39 3.25 -4.05
CA PHE A 89 15.77 2.70 -5.36
C PHE A 89 17.21 2.12 -5.38
N SER A 90 18.04 2.42 -4.38
CA SER A 90 19.32 1.71 -4.19
C SER A 90 19.20 0.37 -3.47
N GLY A 91 17.96 -0.02 -3.08
CA GLY A 91 17.68 -1.29 -2.39
C GLY A 91 17.99 -1.26 -0.89
N GLU A 92 18.15 -0.09 -0.29
CA GLU A 92 18.36 0.06 1.15
C GLU A 92 17.02 0.09 1.88
N LEU A 93 16.91 -0.68 2.96
CA LEU A 93 15.79 -0.66 3.90
C LEU A 93 16.16 0.20 5.11
N VAL A 94 15.39 1.25 5.35
CA VAL A 94 15.63 2.24 6.41
C VAL A 94 14.42 2.34 7.30
N ILE A 95 14.64 2.42 8.62
CA ILE A 95 13.58 2.56 9.62
C ILE A 95 13.70 3.93 10.29
N TYR A 96 12.55 4.57 10.50
CA TYR A 96 12.43 5.81 11.25
C TYR A 96 11.47 5.62 12.43
N SER A 97 11.84 6.19 13.59
CA SER A 97 10.94 6.43 14.70
C SER A 97 10.27 7.79 14.49
N VAL A 98 8.98 7.86 14.77
CA VAL A 98 8.16 9.05 14.58
C VAL A 98 7.62 9.52 15.92
N ASN A 99 7.79 10.80 16.23
CA ASN A 99 7.17 11.42 17.38
C ASN A 99 6.29 12.58 16.89
N MET A 100 4.98 12.32 16.77
CA MET A 100 4.02 13.32 16.30
C MET A 100 3.82 14.48 17.27
N LYS A 101 4.08 14.29 18.57
CA LYS A 101 3.96 15.37 19.58
C LYS A 101 5.11 16.37 19.45
N GLN A 102 6.31 15.90 19.13
CA GLN A 102 7.51 16.73 18.94
C GLN A 102 7.77 17.07 17.47
N LEU A 103 6.96 16.55 16.55
CA LEU A 103 7.14 16.66 15.09
C LEU A 103 8.53 16.19 14.65
N ALA A 104 9.05 15.14 15.29
CA ALA A 104 10.38 14.59 15.04
C ALA A 104 10.29 13.25 14.30
N VAL A 105 11.19 13.06 13.32
CA VAL A 105 11.39 11.82 12.59
C VAL A 105 12.87 11.50 12.59
N GLU A 106 13.25 10.44 13.30
CA GLU A 106 14.64 10.08 13.52
C GLU A 106 14.92 8.68 12.96
N GLN A 107 16.04 8.55 12.27
CA GLN A 107 16.45 7.23 11.78
C GLN A 107 16.91 6.37 12.97
N VAL A 108 16.42 5.13 13.02
CA VAL A 108 16.78 4.16 14.05
C VAL A 108 17.39 2.93 13.40
N ASP A 109 18.47 2.45 14.02
CA ASP A 109 19.16 1.24 13.57
C ASP A 109 18.67 0.06 14.41
N LEU A 110 17.67 -0.64 13.90
CA LEU A 110 17.06 -1.79 14.58
C LEU A 110 17.63 -3.14 14.11
N PHE A 111 18.41 -3.15 13.01
CA PHE A 111 18.95 -4.35 12.41
C PHE A 111 20.31 -4.74 13.01
N SER A 112 20.59 -6.04 13.03
CA SER A 112 21.96 -6.50 13.23
C SER A 112 22.83 -6.13 12.02
N SER A 113 24.13 -5.99 12.22
CA SER A 113 25.07 -5.62 11.14
C SER A 113 25.09 -6.62 9.98
N SER A 114 24.70 -7.89 10.24
CA SER A 114 24.61 -8.96 9.22
C SER A 114 23.40 -8.81 8.30
N ASP A 115 22.37 -8.05 8.69
CA ASP A 115 21.10 -7.98 7.97
C ASP A 115 21.01 -6.82 6.98
N LYS A 116 22.05 -5.98 6.94
CA LYS A 116 22.12 -4.84 6.03
C LYS A 116 22.48 -5.29 4.61
N GLN A 117 21.45 -5.46 3.79
CA GLN A 117 21.59 -5.75 2.35
C GLN A 117 21.14 -4.55 1.52
N LYS A 118 21.56 -4.52 0.24
CA LYS A 118 21.17 -3.51 -0.74
C LYS A 118 20.46 -4.14 -1.92
N SER A 119 19.37 -4.84 -1.64
CA SER A 119 18.59 -5.53 -2.66
C SER A 119 17.09 -5.56 -2.37
N TYR A 120 16.68 -4.86 -1.33
CA TYR A 120 15.27 -4.82 -0.94
C TYR A 120 14.43 -4.07 -1.96
N TRP A 121 13.15 -4.48 -2.07
CA TRP A 121 12.20 -3.87 -2.98
C TRP A 121 10.92 -3.45 -2.28
N CYS A 122 10.16 -4.37 -1.66
CA CYS A 122 8.93 -4.06 -0.96
C CYS A 122 9.12 -4.23 0.55
N VAL A 123 8.39 -3.46 1.34
CA VAL A 123 8.39 -3.56 2.80
C VAL A 123 6.98 -3.54 3.33
N LYS A 124 6.71 -4.34 4.38
CA LYS A 124 5.41 -4.40 5.04
C LYS A 124 5.56 -4.67 6.52
N TRP A 125 4.90 -3.84 7.34
CA TRP A 125 4.70 -4.11 8.74
C TRP A 125 3.47 -5.01 8.95
N PHE A 126 3.60 -5.94 9.87
CA PHE A 126 2.49 -6.71 10.40
C PHE A 126 2.32 -6.37 11.88
N LYS A 127 1.12 -5.86 12.22
CA LYS A 127 0.72 -5.60 13.60
C LYS A 127 -0.06 -6.82 14.11
N SER A 128 0.51 -7.52 15.09
CA SER A 128 -0.21 -8.58 15.79
C SER A 128 -1.26 -7.96 16.73
N SER A 129 -2.43 -8.56 16.77
CA SER A 129 -3.44 -8.29 17.80
C SER A 129 -3.27 -9.15 19.06
N ASP A 130 -2.46 -10.20 18.96
CA ASP A 130 -2.13 -11.11 20.04
C ASP A 130 -0.81 -10.71 20.68
N SER A 131 -0.79 -10.51 21.99
CA SER A 131 0.41 -10.12 22.76
C SER A 131 1.48 -11.23 22.82
N GLU A 132 1.12 -12.49 22.57
CA GLU A 132 2.06 -13.60 22.51
C GLU A 132 2.77 -13.69 21.15
N ILE A 133 2.20 -13.11 20.11
CA ILE A 133 2.77 -13.09 18.76
C ILE A 133 3.47 -11.76 18.51
N PRO A 134 4.79 -11.76 18.26
CA PRO A 134 5.50 -10.51 18.02
C PRO A 134 5.01 -9.81 16.74
N HIS A 135 5.03 -8.49 16.75
CA HIS A 135 4.91 -7.71 15.53
C HIS A 135 6.03 -8.10 14.57
N LYS A 136 5.77 -8.04 13.27
CA LYS A 136 6.75 -8.45 12.27
C LYS A 136 6.99 -7.36 11.23
N LEU A 137 8.22 -7.35 10.71
CA LEU A 137 8.58 -6.63 9.50
C LEU A 137 8.90 -7.64 8.40
N LEU A 138 8.35 -7.44 7.23
CA LEU A 138 8.65 -8.21 6.04
C LEU A 138 9.33 -7.31 5.01
N ALA A 139 10.31 -7.85 4.29
CA ALA A 139 10.84 -7.17 3.12
C ALA A 139 11.19 -8.19 2.03
N THR A 140 10.76 -7.90 0.81
CA THR A 140 11.13 -8.69 -0.37
C THR A 140 12.39 -8.15 -1.00
N ASP A 141 13.05 -8.96 -1.82
CA ASP A 141 14.21 -8.52 -2.57
C ASP A 141 14.12 -8.87 -4.07
N VAL A 142 15.02 -8.26 -4.83
CA VAL A 142 15.10 -8.46 -6.29
C VAL A 142 15.57 -9.86 -6.71
N LYS A 143 16.02 -10.69 -5.76
CA LYS A 143 16.46 -12.07 -6.00
C LYS A 143 15.37 -13.12 -5.75
N GLY A 144 14.22 -12.67 -5.20
CA GLY A 144 13.07 -13.52 -4.94
C GLY A 144 12.97 -14.03 -3.51
N SER A 145 13.68 -13.41 -2.58
CA SER A 145 13.55 -13.71 -1.16
C SER A 145 12.59 -12.76 -0.45
N THR A 146 11.93 -13.27 0.57
CA THR A 146 11.17 -12.48 1.55
C THR A 146 11.76 -12.74 2.93
N ARG A 147 12.33 -11.70 3.53
CA ARG A 147 12.85 -11.75 4.90
C ARG A 147 11.79 -11.35 5.89
N VAL A 148 11.80 -12.00 7.03
CA VAL A 148 10.85 -11.79 8.12
C VAL A 148 11.62 -11.55 9.40
N TRP A 149 11.37 -10.41 10.06
CA TRP A 149 11.92 -10.06 11.38
C TRP A 149 10.80 -9.95 12.39
N ASN A 150 11.10 -10.34 13.63
CA ASN A 150 10.26 -10.08 14.77
C ASN A 150 10.70 -8.76 15.43
N LEU A 151 9.74 -7.87 15.67
CA LEU A 151 9.97 -6.65 16.45
C LEU A 151 9.89 -7.01 17.94
N THR A 152 10.96 -6.79 18.66
CA THR A 152 11.04 -7.00 20.11
C THR A 152 11.18 -5.67 20.82
N VAL A 153 10.42 -5.52 21.91
CA VAL A 153 10.50 -4.39 22.82
C VAL A 153 11.04 -4.90 24.13
N SER A 154 12.29 -4.58 24.45
CA SER A 154 12.88 -4.94 25.74
C SER A 154 12.85 -3.73 26.68
N HIS A 155 12.28 -3.91 27.87
CA HIS A 155 12.32 -2.92 28.93
C HIS A 155 13.61 -3.14 29.74
N THR A 156 14.50 -2.16 29.73
CA THR A 156 15.67 -2.14 30.64
C THR A 156 15.26 -1.55 31.98
N GLU A 157 15.98 -1.88 33.05
CA GLU A 157 15.72 -1.36 34.41
C GLU A 157 15.80 0.18 34.49
N ASP A 158 16.46 0.83 33.52
CA ASP A 158 16.63 2.27 33.42
C ASP A 158 15.50 2.97 32.66
N ALA A 159 14.33 2.34 32.48
CA ALA A 159 13.15 2.88 31.78
C ALA A 159 13.33 3.21 30.27
N ASP A 160 14.46 2.86 29.67
CA ASP A 160 14.69 2.98 28.24
C ASP A 160 14.21 1.71 27.51
N SER A 161 13.13 1.84 26.74
CA SER A 161 12.64 0.75 25.88
C SER A 161 13.57 0.58 24.70
N ARG A 162 14.28 -0.56 24.63
CA ARG A 162 15.13 -0.86 23.49
C ARG A 162 14.36 -1.67 22.45
N LEU A 163 14.23 -1.08 21.26
CA LEU A 163 13.64 -1.75 20.10
C LEU A 163 14.72 -2.50 19.32
N GLN A 164 14.37 -3.68 18.84
CA GLN A 164 15.25 -4.49 17.99
C GLN A 164 14.43 -5.33 17.00
N LEU A 165 14.94 -5.46 15.79
CA LEU A 165 14.44 -6.39 14.77
C LEU A 165 15.34 -7.64 14.79
N ILE A 166 14.76 -8.76 15.18
CA ILE A 166 15.44 -10.06 15.21
C ILE A 166 14.99 -10.86 14.01
N LEU A 167 15.93 -11.28 13.16
CA LEU A 167 15.63 -12.09 11.99
C LEU A 167 14.98 -13.39 12.41
N HIS A 168 13.73 -13.61 11.99
CA HIS A 168 13.01 -14.86 12.15
C HIS A 168 13.44 -15.88 11.09
N GLY A 169 13.61 -15.42 9.84
CA GLY A 169 14.13 -16.23 8.75
C GLY A 169 13.83 -15.62 7.38
N GLU A 170 14.01 -16.46 6.35
CA GLU A 170 13.90 -16.07 4.95
C GLU A 170 13.10 -17.11 4.16
N ILE A 171 12.14 -16.65 3.37
CA ILE A 171 11.40 -17.44 2.39
C ILE A 171 12.08 -17.20 1.05
N THR A 172 12.58 -18.24 0.42
CA THR A 172 13.25 -18.15 -0.89
C THR A 172 12.39 -18.82 -1.96
N ALA A 173 12.15 -18.13 -3.07
CA ALA A 173 11.45 -18.71 -4.21
C ALA A 173 12.25 -19.90 -4.80
N PRO A 174 11.56 -20.96 -5.27
CA PRO A 174 12.22 -22.12 -5.87
C PRO A 174 13.08 -21.78 -7.10
N VAL A 175 12.70 -20.72 -7.81
CA VAL A 175 13.43 -20.18 -8.95
C VAL A 175 13.68 -18.70 -8.68
N ALA A 176 14.89 -18.23 -8.92
CA ALA A 176 15.24 -16.83 -8.77
C ALA A 176 14.31 -15.98 -9.67
N ASN A 177 13.51 -15.12 -9.02
CA ASN A 177 12.52 -14.30 -9.68
C ASN A 177 12.25 -13.07 -8.81
N PHE A 178 12.07 -11.90 -9.42
CA PHE A 178 11.93 -10.67 -8.68
C PHE A 178 10.64 -10.67 -7.80
N ALA A 179 10.80 -10.56 -6.48
CA ALA A 179 9.70 -10.46 -5.53
C ALA A 179 9.23 -9.01 -5.41
N THR A 180 8.09 -8.71 -6.01
CA THR A 180 7.59 -7.35 -6.24
C THR A 180 6.73 -6.79 -5.11
N SER A 181 6.05 -7.67 -4.38
CA SER A 181 5.08 -7.27 -3.34
C SER A 181 4.98 -8.33 -2.25
N CYS A 182 4.58 -7.93 -1.05
CA CYS A 182 4.28 -8.86 0.04
C CYS A 182 3.21 -8.30 0.98
N ASP A 183 2.52 -9.20 1.66
CA ASP A 183 1.60 -8.89 2.75
C ASP A 183 1.51 -10.07 3.73
N MET A 184 1.02 -9.82 4.94
CA MET A 184 0.85 -10.83 5.97
C MET A 184 -0.57 -10.82 6.54
N SER A 185 -1.15 -12.02 6.64
CA SER A 185 -2.46 -12.26 7.19
C SER A 185 -2.43 -12.39 8.72
N PRO A 186 -3.48 -11.93 9.44
CA PRO A 186 -3.64 -12.22 10.87
C PRO A 186 -3.73 -13.72 11.19
N LYS A 187 -4.02 -14.57 10.20
CA LYS A 187 -3.98 -16.04 10.32
C LYS A 187 -2.57 -16.64 10.18
N GLY A 188 -1.52 -15.81 10.13
CA GLY A 188 -0.14 -16.28 10.04
C GLY A 188 0.29 -16.75 8.65
N LEU A 189 -0.32 -16.22 7.58
CA LEU A 189 0.09 -16.48 6.21
C LEU A 189 0.84 -15.27 5.64
N ILE A 190 1.92 -15.51 4.92
CA ILE A 190 2.69 -14.50 4.19
C ILE A 190 2.51 -14.76 2.69
N ALA A 191 2.01 -13.76 1.96
CA ALA A 191 1.95 -13.79 0.50
C ALA A 191 3.10 -12.97 -0.08
N THR A 192 3.77 -13.53 -1.09
CA THR A 192 4.79 -12.85 -1.90
C THR A 192 4.40 -12.93 -3.37
N GLY A 193 4.27 -11.78 -4.02
CA GLY A 193 4.00 -11.66 -5.45
C GLY A 193 5.29 -11.48 -6.24
N PHE A 194 5.32 -12.00 -7.48
CA PHE A 194 6.51 -12.03 -8.31
C PHE A 194 6.28 -11.42 -9.70
N GLU A 195 7.39 -11.03 -10.34
CA GLU A 195 7.41 -10.46 -11.69
C GLU A 195 6.83 -11.42 -12.75
N ASN A 196 7.04 -12.71 -12.59
CA ASN A 196 6.49 -13.72 -13.51
C ASN A 196 4.98 -13.99 -13.36
N GLY A 197 4.31 -13.30 -12.44
CA GLY A 197 2.88 -13.46 -12.18
C GLY A 197 2.54 -14.52 -11.13
N SER A 198 3.51 -15.23 -10.57
CA SER A 198 3.24 -16.18 -9.49
C SER A 198 3.08 -15.47 -8.14
N VAL A 199 2.32 -16.10 -7.24
CA VAL A 199 2.20 -15.71 -5.84
C VAL A 199 2.45 -16.92 -4.97
N ILE A 200 3.43 -16.85 -4.09
CA ILE A 200 3.71 -17.88 -3.10
C ILE A 200 3.11 -17.46 -1.77
N VAL A 201 2.29 -18.31 -1.18
CA VAL A 201 1.77 -18.14 0.17
C VAL A 201 2.48 -19.13 1.09
N SER A 202 3.08 -18.61 2.15
CA SER A 202 3.87 -19.38 3.13
C SER A 202 3.32 -19.22 4.53
N GLN A 203 3.52 -20.22 5.38
CA GLN A 203 3.22 -20.13 6.80
C GLN A 203 4.27 -19.25 7.50
N ALA A 204 3.85 -18.27 8.29
CA ALA A 204 4.75 -17.30 8.93
C ALA A 204 5.69 -17.90 9.99
N ASP A 205 5.24 -18.94 10.68
CA ASP A 205 6.02 -19.57 11.76
C ASP A 205 7.09 -20.53 11.22
N THR A 206 6.75 -21.29 10.18
CA THR A 206 7.65 -22.31 9.61
C THR A 206 8.39 -21.83 8.37
N LEU A 207 7.95 -20.71 7.79
CA LEU A 207 8.41 -20.14 6.52
C LEU A 207 8.28 -21.09 5.31
N ARG A 208 7.43 -22.12 5.45
CA ARG A 208 7.20 -23.12 4.39
C ARG A 208 6.06 -22.69 3.48
N PRO A 209 6.22 -22.85 2.16
CA PRO A 209 5.14 -22.59 1.22
C PRO A 209 3.96 -23.53 1.45
N VAL A 210 2.75 -22.95 1.38
CA VAL A 210 1.46 -23.66 1.52
C VAL A 210 0.74 -23.67 0.17
N TYR A 211 0.73 -22.52 -0.51
CA TYR A 211 0.08 -22.38 -1.81
C TYR A 211 1.03 -21.71 -2.80
N ASN A 212 0.88 -22.08 -4.07
CA ASN A 212 1.49 -21.41 -5.20
C ASN A 212 0.39 -21.10 -6.22
N PHE A 213 0.08 -19.81 -6.37
CA PHE A 213 -0.88 -19.34 -7.35
C PHE A 213 -0.15 -18.87 -8.60
N GLU A 214 -0.61 -19.32 -9.75
CA GLU A 214 -0.16 -18.80 -11.03
C GLU A 214 -1.01 -17.58 -11.41
N GLY A 215 -0.38 -16.55 -11.94
CA GLY A 215 -1.06 -15.34 -12.37
C GLY A 215 -2.06 -15.63 -13.48
N PHE A 216 -3.31 -15.19 -13.28
CA PHE A 216 -4.33 -15.28 -14.32
C PHE A 216 -4.21 -14.09 -15.27
N GLY A 217 -4.00 -14.38 -16.54
CA GLY A 217 -3.98 -13.39 -17.61
C GLY A 217 -5.21 -13.47 -18.49
N ILE A 218 -5.36 -12.48 -19.34
CA ILE A 218 -6.31 -12.48 -20.45
C ILE A 218 -5.80 -13.45 -21.52
N ARG A 219 -6.69 -14.21 -22.13
CA ARG A 219 -6.35 -15.14 -23.20
C ARG A 219 -5.61 -14.43 -24.34
N GLY A 220 -4.51 -15.01 -24.81
CA GLY A 220 -3.69 -14.44 -25.89
C GLY A 220 -2.63 -13.44 -25.44
N THR A 221 -2.46 -13.20 -24.13
CA THR A 221 -1.39 -12.37 -23.57
C THR A 221 -0.33 -13.20 -22.83
N GLU A 222 -0.21 -14.45 -23.16
CA GLU A 222 0.62 -15.44 -22.45
C GLU A 222 2.12 -15.10 -22.48
N GLU A 223 2.56 -14.33 -23.48
CA GLU A 223 3.94 -13.86 -23.62
C GLU A 223 4.17 -12.44 -23.10
N SER A 224 3.12 -11.71 -22.74
CA SER A 224 3.21 -10.34 -22.24
C SER A 224 3.22 -10.29 -20.72
N GLY A 225 3.88 -9.28 -20.15
CA GLY A 225 4.11 -9.12 -18.72
C GLY A 225 2.91 -9.49 -17.84
N ARG A 226 3.19 -10.28 -16.81
CA ARG A 226 2.20 -10.79 -15.84
C ARG A 226 2.52 -10.33 -14.43
N THR A 227 3.40 -9.36 -14.29
CA THR A 227 3.93 -8.89 -13.00
C THR A 227 2.82 -8.72 -11.97
N VAL A 228 2.97 -9.37 -10.84
CA VAL A 228 2.16 -9.08 -9.67
C VAL A 228 2.59 -7.73 -9.13
N ARG A 229 1.68 -6.76 -9.12
CA ARG A 229 1.95 -5.39 -8.66
C ARG A 229 1.70 -5.23 -7.17
N ASP A 230 0.66 -5.87 -6.67
CA ASP A 230 0.30 -5.80 -5.26
C ASP A 230 -0.43 -7.06 -4.80
N VAL A 231 -0.25 -7.43 -3.56
CA VAL A 231 -0.98 -8.49 -2.87
C VAL A 231 -1.46 -7.98 -1.53
N LYS A 232 -2.73 -8.26 -1.17
CA LYS A 232 -3.30 -7.85 0.12
C LYS A 232 -4.21 -8.93 0.67
N PHE A 233 -4.00 -9.27 1.94
CA PHE A 233 -4.97 -10.06 2.69
C PHE A 233 -6.13 -9.19 3.18
N SER A 234 -7.32 -9.78 3.26
CA SER A 234 -8.44 -9.15 3.96
C SER A 234 -8.14 -9.03 5.46
N PRO A 235 -8.77 -8.10 6.19
CA PRO A 235 -8.51 -7.87 7.62
C PRO A 235 -8.68 -9.12 8.50
N MET A 236 -9.61 -10.01 8.14
CA MET A 236 -9.81 -11.30 8.83
C MET A 236 -8.90 -12.40 8.30
N GLY A 237 -8.12 -12.14 7.27
CA GLY A 237 -7.22 -13.10 6.64
C GLY A 237 -7.92 -14.24 5.89
N GLU A 238 -9.18 -14.08 5.52
CA GLU A 238 -9.95 -15.09 4.80
C GLU A 238 -9.75 -15.04 3.29
N LEU A 239 -9.37 -13.87 2.80
CA LEU A 239 -9.18 -13.61 1.38
C LEU A 239 -7.80 -13.04 1.11
N LEU A 240 -7.29 -13.34 -0.09
CA LEU A 240 -6.12 -12.72 -0.69
C LEU A 240 -6.52 -12.09 -2.02
N ALA A 241 -6.32 -10.78 -2.16
CA ALA A 241 -6.44 -10.07 -3.43
C ALA A 241 -5.07 -9.98 -4.10
N VAL A 242 -5.02 -10.32 -5.38
CA VAL A 242 -3.81 -10.29 -6.21
C VAL A 242 -4.06 -9.38 -7.39
N ALA A 243 -3.30 -8.31 -7.49
CA ALA A 243 -3.28 -7.40 -8.65
C ALA A 243 -2.11 -7.76 -9.56
N ASN A 244 -2.38 -8.07 -10.81
CA ASN A 244 -1.35 -8.42 -11.78
C ASN A 244 -1.60 -7.83 -13.16
N ASP A 245 -0.54 -7.65 -13.90
CA ASP A 245 -0.61 -7.24 -15.31
C ASP A 245 -1.10 -8.40 -16.18
N SER A 246 -1.79 -8.04 -17.26
CA SER A 246 -2.11 -8.94 -18.37
C SER A 246 -1.99 -8.16 -19.68
N GLY A 247 -0.78 -8.08 -20.20
CA GLY A 247 -0.46 -7.17 -21.30
C GLY A 247 -0.69 -5.71 -20.88
N SER A 248 -1.55 -5.03 -21.62
CA SER A 248 -1.92 -3.63 -21.34
C SER A 248 -3.04 -3.48 -20.32
N TYR A 249 -3.60 -4.58 -19.81
CA TYR A 249 -4.72 -4.56 -18.88
C TYR A 249 -4.26 -4.92 -17.47
N GLY A 250 -5.06 -4.54 -16.48
CA GLY A 250 -4.86 -4.92 -15.09
C GLY A 250 -5.94 -5.87 -14.60
N CYS A 251 -5.52 -6.98 -14.03
CA CYS A 251 -6.39 -8.00 -13.46
C CYS A 251 -6.33 -7.95 -11.93
N VAL A 252 -7.44 -8.24 -11.28
CA VAL A 252 -7.50 -8.46 -9.83
C VAL A 252 -8.23 -9.76 -9.58
N THR A 253 -7.54 -10.71 -8.95
CA THR A 253 -8.05 -12.03 -8.63
C THR A 253 -8.18 -12.17 -7.11
N LEU A 254 -9.28 -12.79 -6.67
CA LEU A 254 -9.52 -13.12 -5.28
C LEU A 254 -9.32 -14.63 -5.06
N TYR A 255 -8.59 -14.96 -4.00
CA TYR A 255 -8.39 -16.32 -3.50
C TYR A 255 -8.90 -16.40 -2.07
N GLU A 256 -9.53 -17.49 -1.71
CA GLU A 256 -9.74 -17.82 -0.32
C GLU A 256 -8.48 -18.47 0.26
N THR A 257 -8.24 -18.33 1.55
CA THR A 257 -6.96 -18.67 2.16
C THR A 257 -6.95 -19.98 2.94
N GLU A 258 -8.11 -20.59 3.18
CA GLU A 258 -8.21 -21.84 3.96
C GLU A 258 -7.76 -23.05 3.13
N TYR A 259 -8.25 -23.14 1.89
CA TYR A 259 -7.91 -24.22 0.95
C TYR A 259 -7.10 -23.76 -0.26
N GLY A 260 -6.88 -22.45 -0.40
CA GLY A 260 -6.15 -21.86 -1.52
C GLY A 260 -6.96 -21.84 -2.83
N GLU A 261 -8.28 -21.78 -2.74
CA GLU A 261 -9.13 -21.79 -3.92
C GLU A 261 -9.30 -20.42 -4.55
N ARG A 262 -9.32 -20.39 -5.87
CA ARG A 262 -9.63 -19.17 -6.62
C ARG A 262 -11.13 -18.89 -6.59
N ILE A 263 -11.53 -17.75 -6.02
CA ILE A 263 -12.93 -17.31 -6.00
C ILE A 263 -13.35 -16.71 -7.34
N GLY A 264 -12.50 -15.90 -7.94
CA GLY A 264 -12.75 -15.26 -9.24
C GLY A 264 -12.07 -13.91 -9.39
N ASN A 265 -12.34 -13.25 -10.52
CA ASN A 265 -11.79 -11.95 -10.86
C ASN A 265 -12.80 -10.83 -10.61
N LEU A 266 -12.29 -9.65 -10.27
CA LEU A 266 -13.04 -8.41 -10.33
C LEU A 266 -13.06 -7.92 -11.79
N THR A 267 -14.25 -7.73 -12.33
CA THR A 267 -14.41 -7.46 -13.76
C THR A 267 -15.30 -6.26 -14.01
N VAL A 268 -14.80 -5.29 -14.78
CA VAL A 268 -15.66 -4.21 -15.28
C VAL A 268 -16.61 -4.76 -16.36
N PRO A 269 -17.86 -4.29 -16.41
CA PRO A 269 -18.75 -4.60 -17.52
C PRO A 269 -18.11 -4.19 -18.85
N THR A 270 -18.00 -5.13 -19.78
CA THR A 270 -17.42 -4.90 -21.10
C THR A 270 -18.51 -4.83 -22.16
N HIS A 271 -18.32 -4.01 -23.19
CA HIS A 271 -19.15 -4.06 -24.38
C HIS A 271 -18.89 -5.38 -25.14
N SER A 272 -19.87 -5.83 -25.91
CA SER A 272 -19.79 -7.09 -26.68
C SER A 272 -18.54 -7.19 -27.57
N SER A 273 -18.02 -6.08 -28.07
CA SER A 273 -16.76 -6.03 -28.82
C SER A 273 -15.50 -6.32 -28.00
N GLN A 274 -15.58 -6.20 -26.69
CA GLN A 274 -14.48 -6.46 -25.75
C GLN A 274 -14.65 -7.78 -24.99
N ALA A 275 -15.75 -8.48 -25.19
CA ALA A 275 -16.02 -9.75 -24.51
C ALA A 275 -14.97 -10.84 -24.83
N SER A 276 -14.31 -10.73 -25.97
CA SER A 276 -13.21 -11.62 -26.36
C SER A 276 -11.90 -11.36 -25.60
N ILE A 277 -11.75 -10.18 -24.99
CA ILE A 277 -10.53 -9.77 -24.27
C ILE A 277 -10.45 -10.50 -22.92
N GLY A 278 -11.58 -10.82 -22.30
CA GLY A 278 -11.64 -11.51 -21.00
C GLY A 278 -11.92 -10.59 -19.82
N SER A 279 -11.59 -11.10 -18.63
CA SER A 279 -11.91 -10.41 -17.36
C SER A 279 -10.78 -9.50 -16.93
N PHE A 280 -11.01 -8.20 -16.89
CA PHE A 280 -10.05 -7.21 -16.37
C PHE A 280 -10.73 -6.21 -15.42
N ALA A 281 -9.98 -5.71 -14.46
CA ALA A 281 -10.43 -4.71 -13.50
C ALA A 281 -10.17 -3.28 -14.00
N HIS A 282 -9.09 -3.05 -14.75
CA HIS A 282 -8.67 -1.75 -15.26
C HIS A 282 -8.20 -1.83 -16.71
N ASN A 283 -8.47 -0.75 -17.49
CA ASN A 283 -7.97 -0.57 -18.86
C ASN A 283 -6.48 -0.14 -18.91
N GLY A 284 -5.72 -0.52 -17.91
CA GLY A 284 -4.32 -0.25 -17.70
C GLY A 284 -3.85 -1.07 -16.53
N TRP A 285 -2.57 -1.04 -16.23
CA TRP A 285 -2.00 -1.77 -15.10
C TRP A 285 -2.67 -1.37 -13.78
N VAL A 286 -2.91 -2.35 -12.92
CA VAL A 286 -3.37 -2.11 -11.54
C VAL A 286 -2.15 -1.98 -10.65
N PHE A 287 -1.98 -0.83 -10.01
CA PHE A 287 -0.79 -0.59 -9.19
C PHE A 287 -0.96 -0.98 -7.74
N ALA A 288 -2.15 -0.78 -7.17
CA ALA A 288 -2.41 -1.09 -5.77
C ALA A 288 -3.85 -1.53 -5.52
N VAL A 289 -4.03 -2.30 -4.46
CA VAL A 289 -5.31 -2.72 -3.92
C VAL A 289 -5.35 -2.51 -2.40
N SER A 290 -6.53 -2.24 -1.85
CA SER A 290 -6.72 -2.03 -0.42
C SER A 290 -8.09 -2.52 0.02
N PHE A 291 -8.15 -3.40 1.02
CA PHE A 291 -9.41 -3.73 1.68
C PHE A 291 -9.82 -2.62 2.65
N ASN A 292 -11.12 -2.46 2.86
CA ASN A 292 -11.61 -1.68 3.99
C ASN A 292 -11.49 -2.49 5.29
N SER A 293 -11.73 -1.84 6.43
CA SER A 293 -11.56 -2.44 7.77
C SER A 293 -12.43 -3.69 8.02
N THR A 294 -13.56 -3.83 7.34
CA THR A 294 -14.44 -5.00 7.47
C THR A 294 -14.13 -6.11 6.47
N GLY A 295 -13.34 -5.84 5.43
CA GLY A 295 -13.08 -6.77 4.33
C GLY A 295 -14.22 -6.91 3.32
N GLU A 296 -15.31 -6.16 3.49
CA GLU A 296 -16.47 -6.20 2.57
C GLU A 296 -16.20 -5.50 1.25
N PHE A 297 -15.31 -4.50 1.27
CA PHE A 297 -14.99 -3.69 0.10
C PHE A 297 -13.51 -3.74 -0.22
N LEU A 298 -13.21 -3.72 -1.51
CA LEU A 298 -11.85 -3.60 -2.05
C LEU A 298 -11.76 -2.36 -2.94
N ALA A 299 -10.80 -1.49 -2.67
CA ALA A 299 -10.41 -0.41 -3.58
C ALA A 299 -9.26 -0.88 -4.47
N THR A 300 -9.30 -0.49 -5.74
CA THR A 300 -8.24 -0.76 -6.73
C THR A 300 -7.94 0.51 -7.50
N CYS A 301 -6.68 0.73 -7.87
CA CYS A 301 -6.28 1.89 -8.68
C CYS A 301 -5.32 1.48 -9.79
N GLY A 302 -5.28 2.28 -10.87
CA GLY A 302 -4.46 1.90 -12.01
C GLY A 302 -4.07 3.03 -12.93
N TYR A 303 -3.38 2.62 -14.00
CA TYR A 303 -2.87 3.51 -15.04
C TYR A 303 -3.99 4.22 -15.81
N ASP A 304 -5.21 3.70 -15.79
CA ASP A 304 -6.40 4.29 -16.44
C ASP A 304 -6.99 5.50 -15.69
N SER A 305 -6.24 6.08 -14.75
CA SER A 305 -6.62 7.27 -13.95
C SER A 305 -7.90 7.07 -13.13
N LYS A 306 -8.15 5.84 -12.71
CA LYS A 306 -9.36 5.49 -11.97
C LYS A 306 -9.05 4.80 -10.66
N VAL A 307 -9.89 5.11 -9.67
CA VAL A 307 -10.06 4.31 -8.46
C VAL A 307 -11.41 3.63 -8.54
N ARG A 308 -11.46 2.32 -8.34
CA ARG A 308 -12.70 1.55 -8.30
C ARG A 308 -12.88 0.92 -6.93
N VAL A 309 -14.11 0.93 -6.45
CA VAL A 309 -14.50 0.24 -5.22
C VAL A 309 -15.45 -0.89 -5.60
N TRP A 310 -15.15 -2.06 -5.05
CA TRP A 310 -15.82 -3.32 -5.35
C TRP A 310 -16.47 -3.89 -4.10
N ASP A 311 -17.65 -4.46 -4.25
CA ASP A 311 -18.21 -5.42 -3.30
C ASP A 311 -17.44 -6.75 -3.48
N VAL A 312 -16.77 -7.18 -2.43
CA VAL A 312 -15.89 -8.37 -2.48
C VAL A 312 -16.71 -9.65 -2.65
N LYS A 313 -17.84 -9.75 -1.96
CA LYS A 313 -18.71 -10.92 -1.98
C LYS A 313 -19.41 -11.10 -3.33
N MET A 314 -19.97 -10.00 -3.85
CA MET A 314 -20.68 -10.00 -5.14
C MET A 314 -19.71 -9.90 -6.31
N ARG A 315 -18.49 -9.40 -6.07
CA ARG A 315 -17.47 -9.06 -7.09
C ARG A 315 -17.97 -8.03 -8.08
N GLU A 316 -18.84 -7.14 -7.62
CA GLU A 316 -19.45 -6.08 -8.40
C GLU A 316 -18.82 -4.73 -8.09
N ARG A 317 -18.66 -3.92 -9.12
CA ARG A 317 -18.18 -2.56 -8.98
C ARG A 317 -19.27 -1.65 -8.42
N LEU A 318 -19.02 -1.09 -7.25
CA LEU A 318 -19.94 -0.17 -6.56
C LEU A 318 -19.68 1.30 -6.91
N SER A 319 -18.41 1.66 -7.14
CA SER A 319 -18.02 3.04 -7.42
C SER A 319 -16.86 3.11 -8.41
N THR A 320 -16.76 4.23 -9.11
CA THR A 320 -15.61 4.61 -9.92
C THR A 320 -15.36 6.09 -9.74
N LEU A 321 -14.16 6.43 -9.25
CA LEU A 321 -13.64 7.78 -9.26
C LEU A 321 -12.73 7.91 -10.49
N SER A 322 -13.03 8.86 -11.35
CA SER A 322 -12.14 9.25 -12.46
C SER A 322 -11.41 10.50 -12.04
N LEU A 323 -10.09 10.42 -11.98
CA LEU A 323 -9.26 11.51 -11.48
C LEU A 323 -8.80 12.40 -12.63
N SER A 324 -8.83 13.69 -12.38
CA SER A 324 -8.40 14.71 -13.33
C SER A 324 -7.43 15.67 -12.64
N ALA A 325 -6.51 16.25 -13.40
CA ALA A 325 -5.65 17.33 -12.91
C ALA A 325 -6.48 18.56 -12.49
N GLY A 326 -7.63 18.78 -13.13
CA GLY A 326 -8.56 19.88 -12.79
C GLY A 326 -9.27 19.71 -11.44
N ASP A 327 -9.16 18.54 -10.78
CA ASP A 327 -9.71 18.33 -9.44
C ASP A 327 -8.85 18.99 -8.33
N ILE A 328 -7.67 19.45 -8.67
CA ILE A 328 -6.75 20.14 -7.77
C ILE A 328 -6.90 21.65 -7.96
N GLU A 329 -7.21 22.37 -6.87
CA GLU A 329 -7.11 23.81 -6.86
C GLU A 329 -5.64 24.20 -7.06
N ILE A 330 -5.32 24.71 -8.24
CA ILE A 330 -3.99 25.19 -8.60
C ILE A 330 -3.90 26.65 -8.12
N GLU A 331 -3.00 26.95 -7.20
CA GLU A 331 -2.48 28.31 -7.03
C GLU A 331 -1.82 28.70 -8.37
N GLU A 332 -2.21 29.81 -8.93
CA GLU A 332 -2.18 30.27 -10.33
C GLU A 332 -0.95 29.97 -11.23
N ASP A 333 0.12 29.33 -10.78
CA ASP A 333 1.38 29.28 -11.52
C ASP A 333 1.96 27.89 -11.83
N ILE A 334 1.23 26.77 -11.56
CA ILE A 334 1.85 25.46 -11.71
C ILE A 334 0.93 24.48 -12.45
N LEU A 335 0.78 24.67 -13.73
CA LEU A 335 0.49 23.55 -14.64
C LEU A 335 1.77 22.69 -14.66
N LEU A 336 1.66 21.47 -14.13
CA LEU A 336 2.69 20.47 -14.34
C LEU A 336 2.66 20.10 -15.82
N GLU A 337 3.55 20.69 -16.56
CA GLU A 337 3.88 20.28 -17.91
C GLU A 337 4.86 19.12 -17.78
N ASP A 338 4.69 18.08 -18.58
CA ASP A 338 5.73 17.08 -18.77
C ASP A 338 6.93 17.74 -19.51
N GLU A 339 8.02 16.99 -19.69
CA GLU A 339 9.21 17.48 -20.41
C GLU A 339 8.90 17.95 -21.85
N PHE A 340 7.71 17.66 -22.37
CA PHE A 340 7.21 18.02 -23.70
C PHE A 340 6.14 19.11 -23.69
N GLY A 341 5.80 19.66 -22.52
CA GLY A 341 4.81 20.71 -22.35
C GLY A 341 3.35 20.24 -22.31
N ASP A 342 3.10 18.93 -22.22
CA ASP A 342 1.77 18.37 -22.06
C ASP A 342 1.40 18.19 -20.59
N SER A 343 0.30 18.81 -20.14
CA SER A 343 -0.23 18.55 -18.80
C SER A 343 -0.86 17.16 -18.73
N LEU A 344 -0.58 16.40 -17.67
CA LEU A 344 -1.24 15.13 -17.37
C LEU A 344 -2.70 15.39 -16.96
N LYS A 345 -3.59 15.56 -17.96
CA LYS A 345 -5.03 15.83 -17.74
C LYS A 345 -5.70 14.75 -16.88
N ASN A 346 -5.32 13.50 -17.09
CA ASN A 346 -5.84 12.35 -16.38
C ASN A 346 -4.66 11.56 -15.81
N PRO A 347 -4.18 11.91 -14.60
CA PRO A 347 -2.98 11.31 -14.03
C PRO A 347 -3.25 9.85 -13.62
N PRO A 348 -2.37 8.90 -13.94
CA PRO A 348 -2.41 7.57 -13.39
C PRO A 348 -2.41 7.59 -11.86
N VAL A 349 -3.18 6.69 -11.25
CA VAL A 349 -3.27 6.53 -9.80
C VAL A 349 -2.35 5.41 -9.38
N PHE A 350 -1.27 5.75 -8.68
CA PHE A 350 -0.21 4.81 -8.36
C PHE A 350 -0.45 4.04 -7.04
N GLY A 351 -1.18 4.65 -6.11
CA GLY A 351 -1.51 4.00 -4.84
C GLY A 351 -2.90 4.41 -4.34
N VAL A 352 -3.56 3.50 -3.67
CA VAL A 352 -4.84 3.71 -2.99
C VAL A 352 -4.84 3.00 -1.64
N SER A 353 -5.45 3.62 -0.64
CA SER A 353 -5.71 3.01 0.65
C SER A 353 -7.07 3.46 1.18
N PHE A 354 -7.81 2.54 1.80
CA PHE A 354 -8.94 2.92 2.62
C PHE A 354 -8.47 3.69 3.86
N VAL A 355 -9.26 4.66 4.25
CA VAL A 355 -9.09 5.44 5.48
C VAL A 355 -10.20 5.04 6.42
N GLU A 356 -9.86 4.50 7.56
CA GLU A 356 -10.84 4.06 8.55
C GLU A 356 -11.64 5.25 9.15
N LYS A 357 -12.83 4.95 9.65
CA LYS A 357 -13.67 5.91 10.37
C LYS A 357 -12.89 6.57 11.49
N GLY A 358 -13.01 7.89 11.61
CA GLY A 358 -12.38 8.67 12.66
C GLY A 358 -10.87 8.91 12.50
N VAL A 359 -10.20 8.31 11.54
CA VAL A 359 -8.78 8.54 11.31
C VAL A 359 -8.52 9.98 10.86
N ARG A 360 -9.29 10.50 9.92
CA ARG A 360 -9.11 11.87 9.43
C ARG A 360 -9.99 12.86 10.13
N GLY A 361 -10.71 12.78 11.04
CA GLY A 361 -11.50 13.83 11.69
C GLY A 361 -12.25 14.79 10.73
N GLY A 362 -13.17 15.55 11.24
CA GLY A 362 -13.96 16.53 10.50
C GLY A 362 -15.33 16.02 10.04
N THR A 363 -16.14 16.94 9.53
CA THR A 363 -17.56 16.68 9.23
C THR A 363 -17.75 15.49 8.28
N GLY A 364 -18.32 14.41 8.79
CA GLY A 364 -18.61 13.18 8.06
C GLY A 364 -17.44 12.18 7.95
N SER A 365 -16.21 12.55 8.30
CA SER A 365 -15.07 11.61 8.34
C SER A 365 -15.00 10.82 9.65
N ASP A 366 -15.64 11.30 10.71
CA ASP A 366 -15.71 10.57 11.98
C ASP A 366 -16.69 9.38 11.92
N THR A 367 -17.67 9.43 11.01
CA THR A 367 -18.72 8.41 10.88
C THR A 367 -18.55 7.53 9.64
N ASN A 368 -17.81 7.99 8.63
CA ASN A 368 -17.66 7.32 7.35
C ASN A 368 -16.21 6.94 7.04
N GLU A 369 -16.06 5.85 6.35
CA GLU A 369 -14.78 5.49 5.74
C GLU A 369 -14.41 6.48 4.63
N GLY A 370 -13.14 6.53 4.28
CA GLY A 370 -12.63 7.34 3.19
C GLY A 370 -11.67 6.57 2.31
N LEU A 371 -11.14 7.26 1.33
CA LEU A 371 -10.06 6.81 0.47
C LEU A 371 -8.97 7.87 0.44
N CYS A 372 -7.74 7.42 0.40
CA CYS A 372 -6.58 8.23 0.06
C CYS A 372 -5.92 7.65 -1.18
N CYS A 373 -5.52 8.49 -2.12
CA CYS A 373 -4.77 8.04 -3.28
C CYS A 373 -3.64 9.01 -3.64
N ILE A 374 -2.61 8.45 -4.26
CA ILE A 374 -1.45 9.16 -4.80
C ILE A 374 -1.44 8.99 -6.33
N CYS A 375 -1.09 10.06 -7.03
CA CYS A 375 -1.15 10.11 -8.48
C CYS A 375 0.20 10.55 -9.07
N LEU A 376 0.44 10.20 -10.34
CA LEU A 376 1.66 10.56 -11.06
C LEU A 376 1.72 12.06 -11.45
N ASP A 377 0.69 12.85 -11.13
CA ASP A 377 0.75 14.32 -11.13
C ASP A 377 1.36 14.89 -9.84
N ARG A 378 2.04 14.05 -9.05
CA ARG A 378 2.68 14.40 -7.76
C ARG A 378 1.69 14.87 -6.70
N SER A 379 0.42 14.50 -6.83
CA SER A 379 -0.64 14.86 -5.88
C SER A 379 -0.97 13.74 -4.91
N ILE A 380 -1.46 14.14 -3.74
CA ILE A 380 -2.16 13.28 -2.80
C ILE A 380 -3.59 13.78 -2.64
N ARG A 381 -4.57 12.87 -2.64
CA ARG A 381 -6.00 13.18 -2.64
C ARG A 381 -6.72 12.33 -1.61
N TRP A 382 -7.62 12.98 -0.84
CA TRP A 382 -8.44 12.31 0.15
C TRP A 382 -9.92 12.50 -0.17
N TYR A 383 -10.65 11.41 0.01
CA TYR A 383 -12.08 11.32 -0.22
C TYR A 383 -12.75 10.76 1.03
N ARG A 384 -14.01 11.11 1.28
CA ARG A 384 -14.87 10.45 2.25
C ARG A 384 -16.06 9.82 1.55
N GLU A 385 -16.58 8.75 2.10
CA GLU A 385 -17.85 8.18 1.65
C GLU A 385 -18.99 9.16 1.97
N ALA A 386 -19.86 9.44 1.01
CA ALA A 386 -21.05 10.25 1.18
C ALA A 386 -22.19 9.41 1.69
N GLY A 387 -22.91 9.91 2.71
CA GLY A 387 -24.16 9.30 3.17
C GLY A 387 -23.95 8.08 4.06
N GLY A 388 -23.42 8.27 5.27
CA GLY A 388 -23.69 7.44 6.41
C GLY A 388 -24.72 8.19 7.27
N ILE A 389 -25.92 7.68 7.37
CA ILE A 389 -26.90 8.07 8.40
C ILE A 389 -26.64 7.18 9.61
#